data_3e32d7f3f07a27a6afd3d32ac974e3f9
#
_entry.id   3e32d7f3f07a27a6afd3d32ac974e3f9
#
_cell.length_a   1.000
_cell.length_b   1.000
_cell.length_c   1.000
_cell.angle_alpha   90.00
_cell.angle_beta   90.00
_cell.angle_gamma   90.00
#
_symmetry.space_group_name_H-M   'P 1'
#
loop_
_entity.id
_entity.type
_entity.pdbx_description
1 polymer ?
#
loop_
_entity_poly.entity_id
_entity_poly.type
_entity_poly.pdbx_seq_one_letter_code
_entity_poly.pdbx_strand_id
1 'polypeptide(L)'
;MSQQPDWEINPDNYLKDENGDFVLKLDGTPKKKAGRPKGAAGRGYNYHSKTRAQINARRQVSQKKKEVKKLQEKLNNKKTALKLKTENLELVNGKAGVIEDKDLEAKGPTIRKALEEKVVFKPNEGPQTEFLAAGETDVLYGGAAGGGKSYAMLVDPLRYAHKAAHRALILRRSMPELRELIDKSRELYPRAFPGCKYREVEKLWTFPSGAKIEFGFLERDADVYRYQGQAYSWIGFDEITHQATEFGWNYLASRLRTTDPEIVPYMRCTANPGGVGAHWVKKRYIDPAPPNRGFQGADGITRKFIPARLDDNPYLATDGRYEQMLKSLPDVQRKQLLEGNWDVAEGAAFTEFSPPMHVITPFEIPLHWQRIKGIDYGYASESCCVWGAVDPSDGTLIIYRELYRKGMTGEELAMMLTNMEVQDPMSISGVLDTACWSRTGHTGPTIAEALIRSGHKLRPADKNRIAGKIQIHEYLKIQQSGRPRLQ
;
A
#
# COMPACT_ATOMS: atom_id res chain seq x y z
N MET A 1 -15.78 -50.78 27.97
CA MET A 1 -14.50 -50.43 28.64
C MET A 1 -13.57 -49.86 27.58
N SER A 2 -13.45 -48.57 27.48
CA SER A 2 -12.50 -47.91 26.57
C SER A 2 -11.09 -48.11 27.14
N GLN A 3 -10.23 -48.82 26.40
CA GLN A 3 -8.82 -48.95 26.76
C GLN A 3 -8.18 -47.56 26.67
N GLN A 4 -7.53 -47.13 27.74
CA GLN A 4 -6.74 -45.90 27.74
C GLN A 4 -5.64 -45.98 26.68
N PRO A 5 -5.34 -44.89 25.96
CA PRO A 5 -4.30 -44.88 24.94
C PRO A 5 -2.92 -45.20 25.51
N ASP A 6 -2.08 -45.94 24.76
CA ASP A 6 -0.74 -46.42 25.18
C ASP A 6 0.20 -45.28 25.62
N TRP A 7 0.03 -44.05 25.10
CA TRP A 7 0.84 -42.89 25.47
C TRP A 7 0.47 -42.29 26.84
N GLU A 8 -0.72 -42.55 27.33
CA GLU A 8 -1.09 -42.15 28.70
C GLU A 8 -0.57 -43.17 29.73
N ILE A 9 -0.44 -44.45 29.35
CA ILE A 9 0.04 -45.54 30.21
C ILE A 9 1.60 -45.52 30.23
N ASN A 10 2.24 -45.27 29.08
CA ASN A 10 3.71 -45.32 28.92
C ASN A 10 4.27 -44.02 28.30
N PRO A 11 4.18 -42.88 28.98
CA PRO A 11 4.56 -41.58 28.43
C PRO A 11 6.04 -41.48 28.06
N ASP A 12 6.93 -42.24 28.70
CA ASP A 12 8.38 -42.21 28.46
C ASP A 12 8.77 -42.81 27.12
N ASN A 13 7.91 -43.55 26.46
CA ASN A 13 8.14 -44.14 25.14
C ASN A 13 7.86 -43.18 23.99
N TYR A 14 7.45 -41.94 24.29
CA TYR A 14 7.06 -40.97 23.29
C TYR A 14 7.97 -39.75 23.31
N LEU A 15 8.05 -39.06 22.19
CA LEU A 15 8.87 -37.84 22.04
C LEU A 15 8.15 -36.68 22.70
N LYS A 16 8.88 -35.94 23.52
CA LYS A 16 8.43 -34.67 24.13
C LYS A 16 9.28 -33.51 23.59
N ASP A 17 8.70 -32.34 23.50
CA ASP A 17 9.38 -31.10 23.11
C ASP A 17 10.14 -30.47 24.29
N GLU A 18 10.67 -29.26 24.09
CA GLU A 18 11.47 -28.54 25.08
C GLU A 18 10.65 -28.08 26.32
N ASN A 19 9.31 -28.08 26.20
CA ASN A 19 8.38 -27.69 27.28
C ASN A 19 7.80 -28.91 28.02
N GLY A 20 8.14 -30.13 27.57
CA GLY A 20 7.65 -31.36 28.15
C GLY A 20 6.35 -31.90 27.49
N ASP A 21 5.85 -31.22 26.45
CA ASP A 21 4.66 -31.62 25.72
C ASP A 21 4.95 -32.70 24.67
N PHE A 22 3.97 -33.56 24.37
CA PHE A 22 4.13 -34.61 23.39
C PHE A 22 4.23 -34.06 21.95
N VAL A 23 5.23 -34.50 21.21
CA VAL A 23 5.34 -34.21 19.77
C VAL A 23 4.29 -35.03 19.01
N LEU A 24 3.32 -34.37 18.39
CA LEU A 24 2.23 -35.02 17.67
C LEU A 24 2.61 -35.38 16.22
N LYS A 25 1.95 -36.42 15.67
CA LYS A 25 1.88 -36.72 14.25
C LYS A 25 0.81 -35.86 13.57
N LEU A 26 0.73 -35.91 12.24
CA LEU A 26 -0.30 -35.25 11.43
C LEU A 26 -1.74 -35.66 11.79
N ASP A 27 -1.91 -36.87 12.37
CA ASP A 27 -3.21 -37.42 12.84
C ASP A 27 -3.54 -36.99 14.28
N GLY A 28 -2.76 -36.15 14.92
CA GLY A 28 -2.95 -35.67 16.28
C GLY A 28 -2.47 -36.64 17.37
N THR A 29 -1.90 -37.82 17.02
CA THR A 29 -1.39 -38.79 18.01
C THR A 29 0.07 -38.52 18.39
N PRO A 30 0.50 -38.80 19.65
CA PRO A 30 1.89 -38.63 20.03
C PRO A 30 2.87 -39.55 19.28
N LYS A 31 4.03 -39.00 18.92
CA LYS A 31 5.10 -39.78 18.25
C LYS A 31 5.86 -40.63 19.24
N LYS A 32 5.93 -41.95 18.99
CA LYS A 32 6.83 -42.85 19.74
C LYS A 32 8.29 -42.57 19.49
N LYS A 33 9.12 -42.73 20.53
CA LYS A 33 10.59 -42.75 20.38
C LYS A 33 10.95 -43.96 19.52
N ALA A 34 11.82 -43.78 18.54
CA ALA A 34 12.35 -44.87 17.72
C ALA A 34 13.08 -45.87 18.62
N GLY A 35 12.59 -47.06 18.71
CA GLY A 35 13.24 -48.17 19.41
C GLY A 35 14.58 -48.47 18.77
N ARG A 36 15.58 -48.77 19.61
CA ARG A 36 16.90 -49.20 19.17
C ARG A 36 16.80 -50.51 18.40
N PRO A 37 17.24 -50.60 17.13
CA PRO A 37 17.21 -51.90 16.43
C PRO A 37 18.17 -52.87 17.12
N LYS A 38 17.64 -54.01 17.53
CA LYS A 38 18.45 -55.14 17.98
C LYS A 38 19.01 -55.85 16.75
N GLY A 39 20.33 -55.85 16.62
CA GLY A 39 21.12 -56.86 15.92
C GLY A 39 21.12 -56.81 14.39
N ALA A 40 22.18 -56.22 13.80
CA ALA A 40 22.84 -56.72 12.60
C ALA A 40 24.32 -56.33 12.70
N ALA A 41 25.14 -57.33 12.96
CA ALA A 41 26.56 -57.26 12.81
C ALA A 41 26.92 -57.28 11.30
N GLY A 42 27.81 -56.35 10.88
CA GLY A 42 28.58 -56.52 9.67
C GLY A 42 28.15 -55.70 8.45
N ARG A 43 28.71 -54.52 8.32
CA ARG A 43 29.46 -53.92 7.19
C ARG A 43 29.73 -52.46 7.49
N GLY A 44 30.98 -52.07 7.59
CA GLY A 44 31.42 -50.72 7.88
C GLY A 44 30.96 -49.73 6.81
N TYR A 45 29.96 -48.96 7.12
CA TYR A 45 29.65 -47.72 6.43
C TYR A 45 29.95 -46.57 7.36
N ASN A 46 30.64 -45.56 6.86
CA ASN A 46 31.09 -44.35 7.54
C ASN A 46 29.91 -43.58 8.17
N TYR A 47 29.38 -44.05 9.29
CA TYR A 47 28.27 -43.45 10.01
C TYR A 47 28.70 -42.19 10.80
N HIS A 48 30.02 -42.03 11.05
CA HIS A 48 30.52 -40.95 11.89
C HIS A 48 30.60 -39.57 11.23
N SER A 49 30.73 -39.50 9.90
CA SER A 49 30.84 -38.20 9.23
C SER A 49 29.49 -37.50 9.03
N LYS A 50 28.41 -38.26 8.76
CA LYS A 50 27.06 -37.69 8.58
C LYS A 50 26.45 -37.23 9.92
N THR A 51 26.63 -37.98 11.02
CA THR A 51 26.15 -37.60 12.35
C THR A 51 26.86 -36.36 12.89
N ARG A 52 28.15 -36.21 12.65
CA ARG A 52 28.92 -35.04 13.09
C ARG A 52 28.52 -33.77 12.32
N ALA A 53 28.26 -33.87 11.04
CA ALA A 53 27.76 -32.78 10.21
C ALA A 53 26.32 -32.37 10.61
N GLN A 54 25.47 -33.33 10.91
CA GLN A 54 24.09 -33.07 11.38
C GLN A 54 24.06 -32.46 12.79
N ILE A 55 24.95 -32.88 13.68
CA ILE A 55 25.09 -32.31 15.03
C ILE A 55 25.62 -30.87 14.93
N ASN A 56 26.60 -30.61 14.06
CA ASN A 56 27.12 -29.26 13.85
C ASN A 56 26.08 -28.35 13.19
N ALA A 57 25.30 -28.84 12.22
CA ALA A 57 24.20 -28.09 11.63
C ALA A 57 23.10 -27.76 12.65
N ARG A 58 22.73 -28.72 13.53
CA ARG A 58 21.78 -28.46 14.63
C ARG A 58 22.32 -27.45 15.65
N ARG A 59 23.62 -27.51 15.99
CA ARG A 59 24.26 -26.51 16.86
C ARG A 59 24.27 -25.12 16.24
N GLN A 60 24.57 -25.00 14.93
CA GLN A 60 24.51 -23.72 14.22
C GLN A 60 23.09 -23.16 14.14
N VAL A 61 22.09 -24.02 13.88
CA VAL A 61 20.67 -23.62 13.89
C VAL A 61 20.23 -23.17 15.30
N SER A 62 20.66 -23.88 16.35
CA SER A 62 20.38 -23.50 17.74
C SER A 62 21.05 -22.18 18.12
N GLN A 63 22.29 -21.95 17.71
CA GLN A 63 22.98 -20.67 17.92
C GLN A 63 22.30 -19.51 17.19
N LYS A 64 21.95 -19.71 15.90
CA LYS A 64 21.19 -18.70 15.13
C LYS A 64 19.82 -18.42 15.73
N LYS A 65 19.11 -19.43 16.25
CA LYS A 65 17.84 -19.22 16.97
C LYS A 65 18.04 -18.39 18.25
N LYS A 66 19.11 -18.61 19.02
CA LYS A 66 19.44 -17.78 20.20
C LYS A 66 19.81 -16.36 19.81
N GLU A 67 20.53 -16.16 18.71
CA GLU A 67 20.84 -14.82 18.17
C GLU A 67 19.59 -14.10 17.67
N VAL A 68 18.70 -14.79 16.95
CA VAL A 68 17.41 -14.25 16.51
C VAL A 68 16.55 -13.88 17.71
N LYS A 69 16.46 -14.71 18.75
CA LYS A 69 15.72 -14.39 19.96
C LYS A 69 16.31 -13.16 20.68
N LYS A 70 17.65 -13.06 20.79
CA LYS A 70 18.32 -11.88 21.33
C LYS A 70 18.09 -10.60 20.50
N LEU A 71 18.05 -10.74 19.17
CA LEU A 71 17.74 -9.63 18.26
C LEU A 71 16.28 -9.23 18.35
N GLN A 72 15.37 -10.19 18.50
CA GLN A 72 13.94 -9.93 18.72
C GLN A 72 13.69 -9.24 20.08
N GLU A 73 14.36 -9.68 21.15
CA GLU A 73 14.30 -8.99 22.45
C GLU A 73 14.87 -7.56 22.37
N LYS A 74 16.00 -7.37 21.68
CA LYS A 74 16.54 -6.02 21.43
C LYS A 74 15.62 -5.16 20.57
N LEU A 75 14.96 -5.76 19.57
CA LEU A 75 14.00 -5.09 18.72
C LEU A 75 12.72 -4.74 19.50
N ASN A 76 12.23 -5.65 20.33
CA ASN A 76 11.08 -5.40 21.20
C ASN A 76 11.40 -4.33 22.26
N ASN A 77 12.58 -4.37 22.87
CA ASN A 77 13.02 -3.31 23.79
C ASN A 77 13.19 -1.97 23.09
N LYS A 78 13.71 -1.94 21.84
CA LYS A 78 13.75 -0.72 21.04
C LYS A 78 12.36 -0.27 20.60
N LYS A 79 11.46 -1.19 20.25
CA LYS A 79 10.05 -0.88 19.93
C LYS A 79 9.33 -0.35 21.17
N THR A 80 9.54 -0.96 22.33
CA THR A 80 8.96 -0.49 23.60
C THR A 80 9.54 0.87 24.01
N ALA A 81 10.84 1.09 23.86
CA ALA A 81 11.45 2.40 24.09
C ALA A 81 11.02 3.45 23.05
N LEU A 82 10.81 3.04 21.79
CA LEU A 82 10.27 3.91 20.74
C LEU A 82 8.78 4.18 21.00
N LYS A 83 8.02 3.15 21.40
CA LYS A 83 6.61 3.25 21.79
C LYS A 83 6.42 4.17 22.99
N LEU A 84 7.25 4.02 24.03
CA LEU A 84 7.30 4.93 25.18
C LEU A 84 7.68 6.36 24.79
N LYS A 85 8.57 6.55 23.80
CA LYS A 85 8.89 7.89 23.27
C LYS A 85 7.77 8.50 22.43
N THR A 86 6.95 7.70 21.77
CA THR A 86 5.86 8.16 20.89
C THR A 86 4.50 8.22 21.58
N GLU A 87 4.23 7.34 22.55
CA GLU A 87 3.01 7.38 23.39
C GLU A 87 2.93 8.65 24.24
N ASN A 88 4.09 9.30 24.48
CA ASN A 88 4.19 10.50 25.29
C ASN A 88 4.60 11.75 24.50
N LEU A 89 4.33 11.81 23.18
CA LEU A 89 4.51 13.03 22.38
C LEU A 89 3.40 14.03 22.74
N GLU A 90 3.61 14.78 23.77
CA GLU A 90 2.68 15.76 24.31
C GLU A 90 3.18 17.17 24.02
N LEU A 91 2.30 18.04 23.55
CA LEU A 91 2.61 19.45 23.36
C LEU A 91 2.29 20.19 24.65
N VAL A 92 3.30 20.48 25.44
CA VAL A 92 3.15 21.19 26.72
C VAL A 92 3.72 22.59 26.60
N ASN A 93 2.87 23.61 26.67
CA ASN A 93 3.26 25.04 26.77
C ASN A 93 4.41 25.46 25.83
N GLY A 94 4.33 25.11 24.55
CA GLY A 94 5.30 25.50 23.53
C GLY A 94 6.58 24.64 23.48
N LYS A 95 6.67 23.57 24.23
CA LYS A 95 7.73 22.56 24.12
C LYS A 95 7.14 21.25 23.68
N ALA A 96 7.58 20.73 22.55
CA ALA A 96 7.37 19.32 22.25
C ALA A 96 8.29 18.52 23.17
N GLY A 97 7.73 17.79 24.12
CA GLY A 97 8.45 16.99 25.07
C GLY A 97 7.82 15.63 25.23
N VAL A 98 8.63 14.63 25.51
CA VAL A 98 8.17 13.32 25.97
C VAL A 98 8.11 13.37 27.48
N ILE A 99 6.92 13.24 28.08
CA ILE A 99 6.76 13.06 29.52
C ILE A 99 6.73 11.55 29.74
N GLU A 100 7.72 11.02 30.44
CA GLU A 100 7.72 9.59 30.80
C GLU A 100 6.69 9.34 31.90
N ASP A 101 5.96 8.21 31.83
CA ASP A 101 4.97 7.82 32.84
C ASP A 101 5.57 7.76 34.27
N LYS A 102 6.86 7.45 34.37
CA LYS A 102 7.62 7.49 35.65
C LYS A 102 7.63 8.86 36.31
N ASP A 103 7.66 9.93 35.48
CA ASP A 103 7.64 11.31 36.02
C ASP A 103 6.24 11.70 36.51
N LEU A 104 5.19 11.08 35.95
CA LEU A 104 3.81 11.26 36.40
C LEU A 104 3.50 10.49 37.67
N GLU A 105 3.97 9.26 37.79
CA GLU A 105 3.79 8.44 39.01
C GLU A 105 4.52 8.99 40.23
N ALA A 106 5.76 9.52 40.04
CA ALA A 106 6.57 10.07 41.12
C ALA A 106 6.02 11.38 41.70
N LYS A 107 5.13 12.09 41.02
CA LYS A 107 4.67 13.44 41.42
C LYS A 107 3.31 13.49 42.09
N GLY A 108 2.62 12.37 42.24
CA GLY A 108 1.33 12.25 42.92
C GLY A 108 0.11 12.75 42.09
N PRO A 109 -1.12 12.39 42.48
CA PRO A 109 -2.32 12.56 41.64
C PRO A 109 -2.63 14.02 41.28
N THR A 110 -2.33 14.97 42.14
CA THR A 110 -2.64 16.40 41.92
C THR A 110 -1.72 17.01 40.84
N ILE A 111 -0.45 16.62 40.84
CA ILE A 111 0.54 17.10 39.88
C ILE A 111 0.31 16.40 38.52
N ARG A 112 -0.05 15.12 38.54
CA ARG A 112 -0.45 14.38 37.33
C ARG A 112 -1.61 15.08 36.63
N LYS A 113 -2.68 15.41 37.37
CA LYS A 113 -3.85 16.14 36.81
C LYS A 113 -3.46 17.52 36.27
N ALA A 114 -2.61 18.28 36.98
CA ALA A 114 -2.14 19.59 36.51
C ALA A 114 -1.21 19.52 35.31
N LEU A 115 -0.49 18.41 35.09
CA LEU A 115 0.31 18.15 33.90
C LEU A 115 -0.58 17.71 32.73
N GLU A 116 -1.56 16.84 32.98
CA GLU A 116 -2.56 16.41 31.98
C GLU A 116 -3.38 17.60 31.45
N GLU A 117 -3.74 18.56 32.30
CA GLU A 117 -4.43 19.81 31.89
C GLU A 117 -3.58 20.71 30.98
N LYS A 118 -2.26 20.53 30.94
CA LYS A 118 -1.34 21.27 30.03
C LYS A 118 -1.12 20.58 28.69
N VAL A 119 -1.57 19.34 28.54
CA VAL A 119 -1.49 18.60 27.29
C VAL A 119 -2.39 19.27 26.25
N VAL A 120 -1.82 19.70 25.14
CA VAL A 120 -2.56 20.34 24.06
C VAL A 120 -3.07 19.34 23.04
N PHE A 121 -2.28 18.29 22.80
CA PHE A 121 -2.60 17.20 21.89
C PHE A 121 -1.99 15.89 22.36
N LYS A 122 -2.77 14.83 22.31
CA LYS A 122 -2.35 13.45 22.50
C LYS A 122 -2.77 12.64 21.28
N PRO A 123 -1.86 11.95 20.58
CA PRO A 123 -2.24 11.11 19.45
C PRO A 123 -3.12 9.94 19.90
N ASN A 124 -4.05 9.53 19.04
CA ASN A 124 -4.77 8.30 19.23
C ASN A 124 -3.79 7.11 19.15
N GLU A 125 -4.05 6.08 19.93
CA GLU A 125 -3.26 4.84 19.88
C GLU A 125 -3.39 4.18 18.50
N GLY A 126 -2.35 3.45 18.10
CA GLY A 126 -2.31 2.75 16.80
C GLY A 126 -1.86 3.65 15.64
N PRO A 127 -2.59 3.71 14.51
CA PRO A 127 -2.11 4.29 13.26
C PRO A 127 -1.68 5.75 13.34
N GLN A 128 -2.37 6.58 14.14
CA GLN A 128 -1.99 8.00 14.30
C GLN A 128 -0.64 8.13 15.02
N THR A 129 -0.43 7.33 16.09
CA THR A 129 0.85 7.27 16.79
C THR A 129 1.95 6.70 15.89
N GLU A 130 1.65 5.66 15.11
CA GLU A 130 2.60 5.09 14.15
C GLU A 130 3.02 6.08 13.07
N PHE A 131 2.09 6.88 12.55
CA PHE A 131 2.39 7.92 11.58
C PHE A 131 3.32 8.99 12.14
N LEU A 132 3.03 9.49 13.32
CA LEU A 132 3.87 10.49 14.00
C LEU A 132 5.24 9.93 14.39
N ALA A 133 5.36 8.62 14.59
CA ALA A 133 6.60 7.92 14.93
C ALA A 133 7.41 7.43 13.73
N ALA A 134 6.84 7.47 12.51
CA ALA A 134 7.45 6.88 11.34
C ALA A 134 8.79 7.54 11.00
N GLY A 135 9.82 6.70 10.80
CA GLY A 135 11.18 7.13 10.46
C GLY A 135 11.48 7.17 8.97
N GLU A 136 10.56 6.68 8.13
CA GLU A 136 10.70 6.67 6.69
C GLU A 136 10.58 8.10 6.12
N THR A 137 11.27 8.36 5.02
CA THR A 137 11.33 9.70 4.40
C THR A 137 9.98 10.15 3.84
N ASP A 138 9.19 9.24 3.28
CA ASP A 138 7.95 9.55 2.56
C ASP A 138 6.85 8.58 3.03
N VAL A 139 5.88 9.05 3.83
CA VAL A 139 4.88 8.21 4.49
C VAL A 139 3.46 8.64 4.13
N LEU A 140 2.66 7.66 3.70
CA LEU A 140 1.23 7.79 3.50
C LEU A 140 0.45 7.30 4.73
N TYR A 141 -0.37 8.16 5.32
CA TYR A 141 -1.41 7.81 6.28
C TYR A 141 -2.76 7.84 5.57
N GLY A 142 -3.24 6.68 5.14
CA GLY A 142 -4.35 6.58 4.22
C GLY A 142 -5.36 5.51 4.60
N GLY A 143 -6.62 5.67 4.18
CA GLY A 143 -7.69 4.70 4.43
C GLY A 143 -9.02 5.36 4.75
N ALA A 144 -9.81 4.77 5.63
CA ALA A 144 -11.17 5.21 5.96
C ALA A 144 -11.23 6.68 6.43
N ALA A 145 -12.37 7.31 6.21
CA ALA A 145 -12.64 8.64 6.75
C ALA A 145 -12.72 8.62 8.29
N GLY A 146 -12.43 9.74 8.92
CA GLY A 146 -12.56 9.87 10.37
C GLY A 146 -11.37 9.38 11.19
N GLY A 147 -10.35 8.74 10.61
CA GLY A 147 -9.18 8.18 11.31
C GLY A 147 -8.17 9.19 11.89
N GLY A 148 -8.50 10.48 11.98
CA GLY A 148 -7.63 11.50 12.61
C GLY A 148 -6.47 12.00 11.74
N LYS A 149 -6.48 11.72 10.43
CA LYS A 149 -5.41 12.03 9.48
C LYS A 149 -5.03 13.51 9.44
N SER A 150 -6.00 14.41 9.28
CA SER A 150 -5.76 15.86 9.16
C SER A 150 -5.18 16.47 10.44
N TYR A 151 -5.54 15.94 11.62
CA TYR A 151 -4.91 16.37 12.88
C TYR A 151 -3.44 15.93 12.94
N ALA A 152 -3.13 14.70 12.54
CA ALA A 152 -1.75 14.22 12.48
C ALA A 152 -0.91 15.08 11.53
N MET A 153 -1.49 15.50 10.39
CA MET A 153 -0.86 16.40 9.41
C MET A 153 -0.52 17.78 10.01
N LEU A 154 -1.36 18.29 10.92
CA LEU A 154 -1.09 19.57 11.60
C LEU A 154 -0.07 19.44 12.74
N VAL A 155 0.00 18.28 13.39
CA VAL A 155 0.87 18.08 14.56
C VAL A 155 2.29 17.68 14.16
N ASP A 156 2.45 16.84 13.14
CA ASP A 156 3.76 16.30 12.78
C ASP A 156 4.82 17.37 12.48
N PRO A 157 4.54 18.47 11.74
CA PRO A 157 5.51 19.52 11.50
C PRO A 157 5.93 20.32 12.75
N LEU A 158 5.16 20.22 13.85
CA LEU A 158 5.53 20.87 15.11
C LEU A 158 6.75 20.22 15.79
N ARG A 159 7.14 19.02 15.38
CA ARG A 159 8.33 18.31 15.89
C ARG A 159 9.58 19.17 15.97
N TYR A 160 9.80 20.01 14.98
CA TYR A 160 10.95 20.91 14.90
C TYR A 160 10.58 22.40 15.04
N ALA A 161 9.37 22.72 15.53
CA ALA A 161 8.94 24.12 15.71
C ALA A 161 9.80 24.91 16.73
N HIS A 162 10.61 24.23 17.53
CA HIS A 162 11.59 24.83 18.43
C HIS A 162 12.93 25.19 17.74
N LYS A 163 13.13 24.80 16.48
CA LYS A 163 14.36 25.04 15.68
C LYS A 163 14.17 26.17 14.70
N ALA A 164 15.02 27.20 14.77
CA ALA A 164 14.92 28.38 13.92
C ALA A 164 15.02 28.08 12.40
N ALA A 165 15.78 27.05 12.02
CA ALA A 165 15.95 26.62 10.63
C ALA A 165 14.75 25.82 10.07
N HIS A 166 13.80 25.42 10.92
CA HIS A 166 12.66 24.63 10.48
C HIS A 166 11.74 25.43 9.55
N ARG A 167 11.45 24.82 8.41
CA ARG A 167 10.50 25.33 7.40
C ARG A 167 9.61 24.18 6.97
N ALA A 168 8.33 24.27 7.26
CA ALA A 168 7.34 23.27 6.87
C ALA A 168 6.35 23.85 5.86
N LEU A 169 5.86 22.99 4.95
CA LEU A 169 4.84 23.30 3.97
C LEU A 169 3.72 22.29 4.07
N ILE A 170 2.50 22.76 4.34
CA ILE A 170 1.27 21.95 4.34
C ILE A 170 0.49 22.28 3.09
N LEU A 171 0.12 21.27 2.31
CA LEU A 171 -0.55 21.41 1.03
C LEU A 171 -1.90 20.72 1.01
N ARG A 172 -2.83 21.32 0.27
CA ARG A 172 -4.04 20.69 -0.28
C ARG A 172 -4.20 21.05 -1.76
N ARG A 173 -5.20 20.50 -2.42
CA ARG A 173 -5.46 20.81 -3.83
C ARG A 173 -5.88 22.26 -4.04
N SER A 174 -6.75 22.78 -3.20
CA SER A 174 -7.30 24.13 -3.39
C SER A 174 -7.32 24.95 -2.11
N MET A 175 -7.41 26.27 -2.28
CA MET A 175 -7.50 27.20 -1.18
C MET A 175 -8.74 27.01 -0.29
N PRO A 176 -9.95 26.75 -0.83
CA PRO A 176 -11.12 26.44 0.00
C PRO A 176 -10.91 25.21 0.91
N GLU A 177 -10.22 24.18 0.40
CA GLU A 177 -9.96 22.96 1.18
C GLU A 177 -8.99 23.22 2.35
N LEU A 178 -8.09 24.20 2.25
CA LEU A 178 -7.15 24.56 3.31
C LEU A 178 -7.81 25.22 4.53
N ARG A 179 -9.00 25.80 4.38
CA ARG A 179 -9.65 26.59 5.46
C ARG A 179 -9.76 25.79 6.75
N GLU A 180 -10.26 24.58 6.67
CA GLU A 180 -10.43 23.72 7.84
C GLU A 180 -9.12 23.45 8.57
N LEU A 181 -8.04 23.18 7.82
CA LEU A 181 -6.70 22.97 8.38
C LEU A 181 -6.16 24.25 9.05
N ILE A 182 -6.34 25.40 8.40
CA ILE A 182 -5.94 26.69 8.94
C ILE A 182 -6.69 27.00 10.24
N ASP A 183 -8.01 26.81 10.26
CA ASP A 183 -8.84 27.06 11.44
C ASP A 183 -8.45 26.13 12.60
N LYS A 184 -8.28 24.85 12.35
CA LYS A 184 -7.75 23.90 13.36
C LYS A 184 -6.35 24.29 13.85
N SER A 185 -5.48 24.81 12.97
CA SER A 185 -4.15 25.27 13.37
C SER A 185 -4.22 26.50 14.29
N ARG A 186 -5.23 27.38 14.07
CA ARG A 186 -5.45 28.57 14.92
C ARG A 186 -5.91 28.18 16.34
N GLU A 187 -6.59 27.08 16.48
CA GLU A 187 -6.97 26.54 17.79
C GLU A 187 -5.77 25.83 18.48
N LEU A 188 -4.98 25.09 17.71
CA LEU A 188 -3.95 24.20 18.23
C LEU A 188 -2.63 24.93 18.50
N TYR A 189 -2.11 25.67 17.52
CA TYR A 189 -0.72 26.19 17.57
C TYR A 189 -0.48 27.24 18.67
N PRO A 190 -1.38 28.21 18.92
CA PRO A 190 -1.18 29.17 20.02
C PRO A 190 -1.20 28.53 21.41
N ARG A 191 -1.93 27.41 21.56
CA ARG A 191 -1.98 26.64 22.81
C ARG A 191 -0.69 25.86 23.03
N ALA A 192 -0.16 25.28 21.94
CA ALA A 192 1.07 24.48 21.97
C ALA A 192 2.34 25.36 22.05
N PHE A 193 2.33 26.51 21.36
CA PHE A 193 3.46 27.41 21.26
C PHE A 193 2.99 28.87 21.51
N PRO A 194 2.82 29.27 22.77
CA PRO A 194 2.43 30.64 23.10
C PRO A 194 3.38 31.66 22.47
N GLY A 195 2.80 32.68 21.83
CA GLY A 195 3.55 33.71 21.13
C GLY A 195 3.82 33.42 19.65
N CYS A 196 3.37 32.28 19.09
CA CYS A 196 3.35 32.11 17.64
C CYS A 196 2.38 33.06 16.98
N LYS A 197 2.64 33.45 15.74
CA LYS A 197 1.87 34.46 14.99
C LYS A 197 1.49 33.92 13.62
N TYR A 198 0.23 34.07 13.25
CA TYR A 198 -0.28 33.72 11.92
C TYR A 198 -0.40 34.98 11.06
N ARG A 199 0.12 34.93 9.85
CA ARG A 199 -0.04 35.98 8.84
C ARG A 199 -1.04 35.51 7.78
N GLU A 200 -2.18 36.18 7.75
CA GLU A 200 -3.32 35.78 6.92
C GLU A 200 -3.04 35.81 5.42
N VAL A 201 -2.36 36.86 4.93
CA VAL A 201 -2.10 37.03 3.50
C VAL A 201 -1.08 35.98 3.00
N GLU A 202 -0.04 35.74 3.78
CA GLU A 202 1.03 34.79 3.46
C GLU A 202 0.68 33.36 3.83
N LYS A 203 -0.41 33.16 4.61
CA LYS A 203 -0.82 31.86 5.18
C LYS A 203 0.31 31.16 5.94
N LEU A 204 1.01 31.95 6.75
CA LEU A 204 2.28 31.57 7.35
C LEU A 204 2.22 31.70 8.88
N TRP A 205 2.49 30.61 9.57
CA TRP A 205 2.82 30.62 10.97
C TRP A 205 4.29 30.95 11.20
N THR A 206 4.57 31.82 12.16
CA THR A 206 5.92 32.06 12.66
C THR A 206 5.95 31.77 14.16
N PHE A 207 6.83 30.89 14.57
CA PHE A 207 7.01 30.46 15.95
C PHE A 207 8.05 31.32 16.67
N PRO A 208 8.04 31.37 18.02
CA PRO A 208 9.02 32.15 18.79
C PRO A 208 10.48 31.78 18.52
N SER A 209 10.75 30.56 18.12
CA SER A 209 12.08 30.09 17.67
C SER A 209 12.56 30.70 16.35
N GLY A 210 11.62 31.25 15.54
CA GLY A 210 11.85 31.62 14.15
C GLY A 210 11.47 30.53 13.14
N ALA A 211 11.05 29.35 13.58
CA ALA A 211 10.47 28.32 12.71
C ALA A 211 9.23 28.84 11.97
N LYS A 212 8.97 28.27 10.80
CA LYS A 212 7.82 28.67 9.96
C LYS A 212 7.06 27.47 9.45
N ILE A 213 5.73 27.56 9.44
CA ILE A 213 4.84 26.61 8.79
C ILE A 213 3.94 27.37 7.83
N GLU A 214 4.04 27.04 6.56
CA GLU A 214 3.31 27.66 5.45
C GLU A 214 2.19 26.75 5.01
N PHE A 215 1.00 27.32 4.70
CA PHE A 215 -0.10 26.64 4.03
C PHE A 215 -0.14 27.03 2.57
N GLY A 216 -0.14 26.04 1.70
CA GLY A 216 -0.17 26.22 0.26
C GLY A 216 -1.10 25.28 -0.46
N PHE A 217 -1.24 25.43 -1.77
CA PHE A 217 -2.10 24.59 -2.58
C PHE A 217 -1.53 24.35 -3.98
N LEU A 218 -1.94 23.22 -4.59
CA LEU A 218 -1.62 22.85 -5.97
C LEU A 218 -2.92 22.47 -6.69
N GLU A 219 -3.47 23.36 -7.49
CA GLU A 219 -4.66 23.07 -8.33
C GLU A 219 -4.24 22.34 -9.62
N ARG A 220 -3.07 22.69 -10.13
CA ARG A 220 -2.47 22.15 -11.36
C ARG A 220 -1.01 21.79 -11.09
N ASP A 221 -0.47 20.89 -11.86
CA ASP A 221 0.94 20.48 -11.78
C ASP A 221 1.90 21.69 -11.86
N ALA A 222 1.59 22.69 -12.71
CA ALA A 222 2.39 23.90 -12.88
C ALA A 222 2.46 24.78 -11.62
N ASP A 223 1.50 24.66 -10.70
CA ASP A 223 1.50 25.47 -9.47
C ASP A 223 2.67 25.14 -8.56
N VAL A 224 3.28 23.97 -8.72
CA VAL A 224 4.46 23.57 -7.96
C VAL A 224 5.66 24.51 -8.17
N TYR A 225 5.73 25.20 -9.28
CA TYR A 225 6.82 26.17 -9.57
C TYR A 225 6.77 27.40 -8.67
N ARG A 226 5.65 27.69 -7.96
CA ARG A 226 5.60 28.74 -6.91
C ARG A 226 6.57 28.46 -5.77
N TYR A 227 6.91 27.19 -5.55
CA TYR A 227 7.85 26.75 -4.52
C TYR A 227 9.29 26.62 -5.05
N GLN A 228 9.54 27.06 -6.29
CA GLN A 228 10.87 27.10 -6.87
C GLN A 228 11.79 28.02 -6.07
N GLY A 229 13.02 27.55 -5.78
CA GLY A 229 13.96 28.30 -4.96
C GLY A 229 13.78 28.17 -3.45
N GLN A 230 12.64 27.66 -2.98
CA GLN A 230 12.39 27.40 -1.56
C GLN A 230 13.13 26.14 -1.07
N ALA A 231 13.30 26.05 0.25
CA ALA A 231 13.84 24.90 0.94
C ALA A 231 12.96 24.59 2.16
N TYR A 232 12.54 23.35 2.27
CA TYR A 232 11.70 22.88 3.36
C TYR A 232 12.36 21.69 4.05
N SER A 233 12.25 21.65 5.37
CA SER A 233 12.66 20.50 6.18
C SER A 233 11.51 19.51 6.40
N TRP A 234 10.28 19.94 6.09
CA TRP A 234 9.09 19.10 6.15
C TRP A 234 8.08 19.54 5.09
N ILE A 235 7.52 18.58 4.38
CA ILE A 235 6.47 18.83 3.38
C ILE A 235 5.35 17.83 3.62
N GLY A 236 4.12 18.34 3.77
CA GLY A 236 2.91 17.53 3.93
C GLY A 236 1.88 17.83 2.86
N PHE A 237 1.23 16.79 2.34
CA PHE A 237 0.10 16.92 1.42
C PHE A 237 -1.12 16.20 2.00
N ASP A 238 -2.12 16.95 2.42
CA ASP A 238 -3.37 16.39 2.91
C ASP A 238 -4.32 16.15 1.74
N GLU A 239 -4.93 14.96 1.69
CA GLU A 239 -5.77 14.45 0.58
C GLU A 239 -5.02 14.39 -0.76
N ILE A 240 -3.85 13.76 -0.77
CA ILE A 240 -2.96 13.70 -1.95
C ILE A 240 -3.60 13.02 -3.18
N THR A 241 -4.61 12.16 -3.00
CA THR A 241 -5.37 11.53 -4.09
C THR A 241 -6.17 12.53 -4.93
N HIS A 242 -6.30 13.77 -4.49
CA HIS A 242 -6.87 14.85 -5.30
C HIS A 242 -5.90 15.34 -6.40
N GLN A 243 -4.63 14.99 -6.34
CA GLN A 243 -3.64 15.29 -7.39
C GLN A 243 -3.69 14.23 -8.48
N ALA A 244 -3.94 14.63 -9.73
CA ALA A 244 -4.08 13.71 -10.86
C ALA A 244 -2.78 12.96 -11.17
N THR A 245 -1.62 13.59 -10.94
CA THR A 245 -0.31 13.03 -11.24
C THR A 245 0.62 13.12 -10.02
N GLU A 246 1.65 12.30 -9.97
CA GLU A 246 2.70 12.38 -8.95
C GLU A 246 3.75 13.46 -9.22
N PHE A 247 3.64 14.20 -10.33
CA PHE A 247 4.64 15.18 -10.75
C PHE A 247 4.92 16.24 -9.68
N GLY A 248 3.86 16.88 -9.16
CA GLY A 248 3.99 17.91 -8.13
C GLY A 248 4.67 17.39 -6.86
N TRP A 249 4.32 16.18 -6.43
CA TRP A 249 4.90 15.52 -5.26
C TRP A 249 6.39 15.23 -5.45
N ASN A 250 6.77 14.66 -6.61
CA ASN A 250 8.16 14.40 -6.95
C ASN A 250 8.99 15.67 -7.09
N TYR A 251 8.41 16.73 -7.66
CA TYR A 251 9.09 18.03 -7.72
C TYR A 251 9.37 18.62 -6.33
N LEU A 252 8.39 18.54 -5.43
CA LEU A 252 8.53 19.03 -4.05
C LEU A 252 9.58 18.24 -3.26
N ALA A 253 9.75 16.95 -3.53
CA ALA A 253 10.82 16.16 -2.93
C ALA A 253 12.21 16.77 -3.18
N SER A 254 12.42 17.44 -4.34
CA SER A 254 13.66 18.16 -4.63
C SER A 254 13.86 19.43 -3.81
N ARG A 255 12.82 19.92 -3.12
CA ARG A 255 12.86 21.06 -2.21
C ARG A 255 13.14 20.65 -0.77
N LEU A 256 13.17 19.35 -0.48
CA LEU A 256 13.34 18.80 0.85
C LEU A 256 14.82 18.87 1.28
N ARG A 257 15.18 19.91 2.01
CA ARG A 257 16.55 20.19 2.47
C ARG A 257 16.57 21.14 3.66
N THR A 258 17.61 21.06 4.46
CA THR A 258 17.87 21.98 5.58
C THR A 258 19.37 22.19 5.76
N THR A 259 19.74 23.27 6.42
CA THR A 259 21.13 23.56 6.82
C THR A 259 21.41 23.17 8.27
N ASP A 260 20.38 22.80 9.04
CA ASP A 260 20.51 22.35 10.42
C ASP A 260 20.71 20.82 10.44
N PRO A 261 21.87 20.32 10.91
CA PRO A 261 22.17 18.88 10.92
C PRO A 261 21.31 18.07 11.92
N GLU A 262 20.66 18.73 12.86
CA GLU A 262 19.77 18.08 13.82
C GLU A 262 18.33 17.92 13.28
N ILE A 263 18.03 18.48 12.12
CA ILE A 263 16.75 18.32 11.46
C ILE A 263 16.89 17.30 10.34
N VAL A 264 16.18 16.19 10.42
CA VAL A 264 16.07 15.23 9.34
C VAL A 264 14.90 15.64 8.44
N PRO A 265 15.14 15.99 7.16
CA PRO A 265 14.05 16.37 6.26
C PRO A 265 13.21 15.16 5.85
N TYR A 266 11.87 15.31 5.82
CA TYR A 266 10.96 14.23 5.43
C TYR A 266 9.61 14.72 4.92
N MET A 267 8.86 13.82 4.28
CA MET A 267 7.57 14.08 3.66
C MET A 267 6.47 13.25 4.31
N ARG A 268 5.26 13.81 4.31
CA ARG A 268 4.07 13.15 4.84
C ARG A 268 2.88 13.40 3.92
N CYS A 269 2.09 12.40 3.67
CA CYS A 269 0.83 12.60 2.97
C CYS A 269 -0.30 11.83 3.60
N THR A 270 -1.51 12.35 3.40
CA THR A 270 -2.73 11.67 3.83
C THR A 270 -3.66 11.48 2.64
N ALA A 271 -4.50 10.48 2.67
CA ALA A 271 -5.55 10.27 1.68
C ALA A 271 -6.68 9.38 2.17
N ASN A 272 -7.84 9.57 1.55
CA ASN A 272 -8.86 8.54 1.47
C ASN A 272 -8.70 7.79 0.13
N PRO A 273 -9.12 6.52 0.03
CA PRO A 273 -9.27 5.84 -1.24
C PRO A 273 -10.22 6.61 -2.16
N GLY A 274 -9.99 6.56 -3.45
CA GLY A 274 -10.77 7.32 -4.44
C GLY A 274 -10.06 8.61 -4.87
N GLY A 275 -10.74 9.39 -5.73
CA GLY A 275 -10.17 10.58 -6.35
C GLY A 275 -9.29 10.27 -7.57
N VAL A 276 -8.98 11.32 -8.33
CA VAL A 276 -8.29 11.22 -9.64
C VAL A 276 -6.87 10.66 -9.55
N GLY A 277 -6.23 10.80 -8.40
CA GLY A 277 -4.85 10.33 -8.15
C GLY A 277 -4.76 8.99 -7.42
N ALA A 278 -5.88 8.34 -7.10
CA ALA A 278 -5.87 7.10 -6.31
C ALA A 278 -4.96 6.02 -6.91
N HIS A 279 -4.93 5.91 -8.24
CA HIS A 279 -4.11 4.91 -8.92
C HIS A 279 -2.60 5.09 -8.66
N TRP A 280 -2.05 6.31 -8.87
CA TRP A 280 -0.62 6.51 -8.66
C TRP A 280 -0.23 6.45 -7.18
N VAL A 281 -1.13 6.90 -6.27
CA VAL A 281 -0.92 6.79 -4.82
C VAL A 281 -0.87 5.33 -4.39
N LYS A 282 -1.81 4.50 -4.88
CA LYS A 282 -1.82 3.06 -4.62
C LYS A 282 -0.53 2.40 -5.11
N LYS A 283 -0.15 2.64 -6.36
CA LYS A 283 1.08 2.11 -6.97
C LYS A 283 2.35 2.53 -6.22
N ARG A 284 2.38 3.74 -5.66
CA ARG A 284 3.56 4.29 -4.98
C ARG A 284 3.73 3.76 -3.56
N TYR A 285 2.65 3.58 -2.80
CA TYR A 285 2.73 3.31 -1.35
C TYR A 285 2.13 1.97 -0.93
N ILE A 286 1.12 1.45 -1.63
CA ILE A 286 0.30 0.33 -1.16
C ILE A 286 0.71 -0.97 -1.82
N ASP A 287 0.81 -0.99 -3.15
CA ASP A 287 1.15 -2.21 -3.90
C ASP A 287 2.57 -2.74 -3.62
N PRO A 288 3.60 -1.88 -3.32
CA PRO A 288 4.97 -2.38 -3.16
C PRO A 288 5.23 -3.17 -1.89
N ALA A 289 4.45 -2.95 -0.81
CA ALA A 289 4.68 -3.62 0.46
C ALA A 289 3.40 -3.75 1.30
N PRO A 290 3.30 -4.77 2.17
CA PRO A 290 2.21 -4.86 3.13
C PRO A 290 2.09 -3.60 4.02
N PRO A 291 0.88 -3.29 4.52
CA PRO A 291 0.67 -2.18 5.45
C PRO A 291 1.64 -2.20 6.63
N ASN A 292 2.01 -1.03 7.11
CA ASN A 292 2.93 -0.80 8.24
C ASN A 292 4.36 -1.31 8.02
N ARG A 293 4.69 -1.79 6.83
CA ARG A 293 6.05 -2.19 6.47
C ARG A 293 6.74 -1.11 5.65
N GLY A 294 7.90 -0.64 6.14
CA GLY A 294 8.77 0.25 5.38
C GLY A 294 9.45 -0.49 4.23
N PHE A 295 9.60 0.19 3.09
CA PHE A 295 10.30 -0.31 1.91
C PHE A 295 11.10 0.81 1.23
N GLN A 296 12.04 0.45 0.37
CA GLN A 296 12.80 1.40 -0.44
C GLN A 296 12.25 1.39 -1.87
N GLY A 297 11.88 2.56 -2.37
CA GLY A 297 11.47 2.73 -3.77
C GLY A 297 12.65 2.63 -4.74
N ALA A 298 12.37 2.52 -6.03
CA ALA A 298 13.38 2.49 -7.09
C ALA A 298 14.25 3.77 -7.14
N ASP A 299 13.73 4.89 -6.61
CA ASP A 299 14.41 6.17 -6.44
C ASP A 299 15.30 6.25 -5.18
N GLY A 300 15.40 5.16 -4.42
CA GLY A 300 16.17 5.10 -3.17
C GLY A 300 15.48 5.72 -1.96
N ILE A 301 14.28 6.30 -2.11
CA ILE A 301 13.53 6.91 -1.01
C ILE A 301 12.81 5.84 -0.20
N THR A 302 12.94 5.90 1.12
CA THR A 302 12.20 5.01 2.02
C THR A 302 10.76 5.45 2.17
N ARG A 303 9.82 4.50 2.01
CA ARG A 303 8.38 4.74 2.07
C ARG A 303 7.67 3.79 3.01
N LYS A 304 6.49 4.22 3.45
CA LYS A 304 5.60 3.41 4.26
C LYS A 304 4.15 3.80 4.05
N PHE A 305 3.28 2.81 4.03
CA PHE A 305 1.83 2.99 4.09
C PHE A 305 1.32 2.61 5.48
N ILE A 306 0.57 3.51 6.12
CA ILE A 306 -0.09 3.28 7.40
C ILE A 306 -1.60 3.37 7.16
N PRO A 307 -2.35 2.26 7.32
CA PRO A 307 -3.79 2.25 7.08
C PRO A 307 -4.54 2.95 8.22
N ALA A 308 -5.51 3.81 7.87
CA ALA A 308 -6.43 4.46 8.79
C ALA A 308 -7.79 3.77 8.75
N ARG A 309 -8.39 3.52 9.91
CA ARG A 309 -9.76 3.03 10.06
C ARG A 309 -10.58 4.00 10.91
N LEU A 310 -11.90 3.92 10.80
CA LEU A 310 -12.78 4.72 11.63
C LEU A 310 -12.62 4.38 13.13
N ASP A 311 -12.47 3.10 13.44
CA ASP A 311 -12.33 2.60 14.82
C ASP A 311 -11.03 3.07 15.52
N ASP A 312 -10.04 3.53 14.73
CA ASP A 312 -8.80 4.09 15.28
C ASP A 312 -9.02 5.48 15.93
N ASN A 313 -10.22 6.05 15.76
CA ASN A 313 -10.57 7.35 16.33
C ASN A 313 -11.65 7.21 17.42
N PRO A 314 -11.28 7.17 18.69
CA PRO A 314 -12.22 6.96 19.78
C PRO A 314 -13.30 8.04 19.88
N TYR A 315 -13.04 9.25 19.37
CA TYR A 315 -14.00 10.36 19.39
C TYR A 315 -15.18 10.16 18.42
N LEU A 316 -14.97 9.43 17.32
CA LEU A 316 -15.98 9.15 16.31
C LEU A 316 -16.57 7.74 16.45
N ALA A 317 -15.77 6.77 16.91
CA ALA A 317 -16.21 5.39 17.09
C ALA A 317 -17.29 5.26 18.18
N THR A 318 -17.25 6.11 19.22
CA THR A 318 -18.14 6.01 20.38
C THR A 318 -19.59 6.39 20.07
N ASP A 319 -19.83 7.30 19.12
CA ASP A 319 -21.19 7.84 18.83
C ASP A 319 -21.97 6.97 17.82
N GLY A 320 -21.30 6.23 16.93
CA GLY A 320 -21.92 5.39 15.90
C GLY A 320 -22.69 6.17 14.81
N ARG A 321 -23.03 7.44 15.02
CA ARG A 321 -23.78 8.26 14.04
C ARG A 321 -22.99 8.51 12.77
N TYR A 322 -21.69 8.78 12.90
CA TYR A 322 -20.83 9.00 11.76
C TYR A 322 -20.68 7.74 10.90
N GLU A 323 -20.54 6.59 11.53
CA GLU A 323 -20.52 5.29 10.85
C GLU A 323 -21.82 5.02 10.08
N GLN A 324 -22.99 5.33 10.69
CA GLN A 324 -24.30 5.21 10.02
C GLN A 324 -24.39 6.12 8.79
N MET A 325 -23.89 7.36 8.86
CA MET A 325 -23.81 8.24 7.71
C MET A 325 -22.95 7.67 6.59
N LEU A 326 -21.79 7.11 6.91
CA LEU A 326 -20.93 6.46 5.92
C LEU A 326 -21.59 5.20 5.33
N LYS A 327 -22.34 4.43 6.10
CA LYS A 327 -23.11 3.26 5.63
C LYS A 327 -24.22 3.64 4.65
N SER A 328 -24.76 4.85 4.73
CA SER A 328 -25.80 5.33 3.81
C SER A 328 -25.29 5.78 2.45
N LEU A 329 -23.97 5.89 2.28
CA LEU A 329 -23.35 6.27 1.01
C LEU A 329 -23.54 5.20 -0.06
N PRO A 330 -23.50 5.57 -1.36
CA PRO A 330 -23.42 4.62 -2.46
C PRO A 330 -22.30 3.61 -2.27
N ASP A 331 -22.46 2.38 -2.76
CA ASP A 331 -21.58 1.25 -2.46
C ASP A 331 -20.08 1.53 -2.67
N VAL A 332 -19.72 2.19 -3.78
CA VAL A 332 -18.33 2.58 -4.08
C VAL A 332 -17.78 3.51 -3.01
N GLN A 333 -18.49 4.60 -2.70
CA GLN A 333 -18.07 5.59 -1.72
C GLN A 333 -18.05 5.00 -0.30
N ARG A 334 -19.00 4.12 0.02
CA ARG A 334 -19.01 3.40 1.30
C ARG A 334 -17.76 2.53 1.45
N LYS A 335 -17.41 1.73 0.42
CA LYS A 335 -16.19 0.91 0.44
C LYS A 335 -14.92 1.76 0.57
N GLN A 336 -14.88 2.91 -0.09
CA GLN A 336 -13.74 3.83 -0.01
C GLN A 336 -13.64 4.50 1.37
N LEU A 337 -14.72 5.11 1.84
CA LEU A 337 -14.70 6.01 3.01
C LEU A 337 -14.91 5.27 4.34
N LEU A 338 -15.69 4.19 4.36
CA LEU A 338 -15.92 3.40 5.58
C LEU A 338 -14.90 2.26 5.71
N GLU A 339 -14.69 1.49 4.63
CA GLU A 339 -13.83 0.30 4.66
C GLU A 339 -12.36 0.63 4.34
N GLY A 340 -12.08 1.82 3.82
CA GLY A 340 -10.72 2.21 3.42
C GLY A 340 -10.18 1.40 2.23
N ASN A 341 -11.06 0.90 1.37
CA ASN A 341 -10.72 -0.01 0.28
C ASN A 341 -10.12 0.76 -0.91
N TRP A 342 -8.87 0.45 -1.25
CA TRP A 342 -8.12 1.07 -2.36
C TRP A 342 -8.33 0.39 -3.72
N ASP A 343 -9.01 -0.75 -3.74
CA ASP A 343 -9.27 -1.49 -4.98
C ASP A 343 -10.56 -1.06 -5.68
N VAL A 344 -11.33 -0.16 -5.05
CA VAL A 344 -12.58 0.35 -5.58
C VAL A 344 -12.36 1.75 -6.15
N ALA A 345 -12.47 1.90 -7.46
CA ALA A 345 -12.32 3.19 -8.14
C ALA A 345 -13.68 3.85 -8.38
N GLU A 346 -13.82 5.12 -7.98
CA GLU A 346 -14.97 5.95 -8.36
C GLU A 346 -14.91 6.21 -9.87
N GLY A 347 -16.01 5.98 -10.56
CA GLY A 347 -16.04 6.08 -12.02
C GLY A 347 -15.34 4.93 -12.76
N ALA A 348 -14.99 3.85 -12.06
CA ALA A 348 -14.53 2.65 -12.72
C ALA A 348 -15.53 2.21 -13.78
N ALA A 349 -15.02 1.96 -14.99
CA ALA A 349 -15.87 1.50 -16.10
C ALA A 349 -16.53 0.15 -15.78
N PHE A 350 -15.87 -0.66 -14.93
CA PHE A 350 -16.26 -2.02 -14.56
C PHE A 350 -16.11 -2.21 -13.06
N THR A 351 -17.18 -1.93 -12.32
CA THR A 351 -17.19 -2.02 -10.83
C THR A 351 -17.22 -3.46 -10.31
N GLU A 352 -17.55 -4.42 -11.17
CA GLU A 352 -17.58 -5.85 -10.85
C GLU A 352 -16.18 -6.46 -10.80
N PHE A 353 -15.19 -5.82 -11.44
CA PHE A 353 -13.82 -6.33 -11.44
C PHE A 353 -13.21 -6.28 -10.04
N SER A 354 -12.74 -7.43 -9.58
CA SER A 354 -12.06 -7.59 -8.29
C SER A 354 -10.88 -8.57 -8.47
N PRO A 355 -9.64 -8.15 -8.20
CA PRO A 355 -8.47 -9.02 -8.40
C PRO A 355 -8.59 -10.40 -7.74
N PRO A 356 -9.09 -10.56 -6.50
CA PRO A 356 -9.22 -11.88 -5.88
C PRO A 356 -10.16 -12.83 -6.62
N MET A 357 -11.09 -12.30 -7.42
CA MET A 357 -12.10 -13.09 -8.14
C MET A 357 -11.76 -13.29 -9.62
N HIS A 358 -11.08 -12.30 -10.23
CA HIS A 358 -10.87 -12.25 -11.68
C HIS A 358 -9.43 -12.54 -12.10
N VAL A 359 -8.47 -12.43 -11.15
CA VAL A 359 -7.08 -12.77 -11.42
C VAL A 359 -6.80 -14.14 -10.86
N ILE A 360 -6.51 -15.08 -11.75
CA ILE A 360 -6.25 -16.48 -11.40
C ILE A 360 -4.76 -16.83 -11.48
N THR A 361 -4.36 -17.89 -10.82
CA THR A 361 -3.00 -18.40 -10.93
C THR A 361 -2.71 -18.77 -12.39
N PRO A 362 -1.61 -18.30 -12.99
CA PRO A 362 -1.25 -18.64 -14.36
C PRO A 362 -1.14 -20.16 -14.57
N PHE A 363 -1.64 -20.62 -15.72
CA PHE A 363 -1.55 -22.01 -16.13
C PHE A 363 -1.28 -22.09 -17.66
N GLU A 364 -0.84 -23.23 -18.13
CA GLU A 364 -0.65 -23.46 -19.56
C GLU A 364 -2.00 -23.63 -20.27
N ILE A 365 -2.28 -22.73 -21.24
CA ILE A 365 -3.50 -22.79 -22.03
C ILE A 365 -3.47 -24.03 -22.94
N PRO A 366 -4.43 -24.95 -22.81
CA PRO A 366 -4.50 -26.16 -23.63
C PRO A 366 -4.52 -25.83 -25.12
N LEU A 367 -3.81 -26.63 -25.93
CA LEU A 367 -3.64 -26.38 -27.37
C LEU A 367 -4.96 -26.37 -28.16
N HIS A 368 -5.95 -27.11 -27.69
CA HIS A 368 -7.26 -27.23 -28.33
C HIS A 368 -8.23 -26.09 -28.00
N TRP A 369 -7.87 -25.21 -27.04
CA TRP A 369 -8.73 -24.07 -26.71
C TRP A 369 -8.70 -23.02 -27.84
N GLN A 370 -9.89 -22.51 -28.17
CA GLN A 370 -10.01 -21.41 -29.11
C GLN A 370 -9.33 -20.17 -28.56
N ARG A 371 -8.43 -19.57 -29.36
CA ARG A 371 -7.76 -18.33 -29.03
C ARG A 371 -8.28 -17.20 -29.91
N ILE A 372 -8.46 -16.04 -29.31
CA ILE A 372 -8.92 -14.82 -29.95
C ILE A 372 -8.04 -13.65 -29.52
N LYS A 373 -8.04 -12.56 -30.29
CA LYS A 373 -7.37 -11.31 -29.90
C LYS A 373 -8.19 -10.08 -30.25
N GLY A 374 -8.04 -9.03 -29.44
CA GLY A 374 -8.60 -7.70 -29.70
C GLY A 374 -7.48 -6.68 -29.76
N ILE A 375 -7.50 -5.81 -30.77
CA ILE A 375 -6.47 -4.80 -31.00
C ILE A 375 -7.11 -3.42 -31.09
N ASP A 376 -6.61 -2.51 -30.27
CA ASP A 376 -6.86 -1.07 -30.34
C ASP A 376 -5.52 -0.38 -30.66
N TYR A 377 -5.46 0.35 -31.77
CA TYR A 377 -4.24 0.98 -32.26
C TYR A 377 -4.19 2.46 -31.87
N GLY A 378 -3.09 2.87 -31.27
CA GLY A 378 -2.74 4.25 -31.04
C GLY A 378 -1.27 4.51 -31.37
N TYR A 379 -0.95 5.65 -32.01
CA TYR A 379 0.43 6.10 -32.20
C TYR A 379 0.84 7.12 -31.14
N ALA A 380 0.07 8.18 -31.00
CA ALA A 380 0.26 9.19 -29.97
C ALA A 380 -0.26 8.75 -28.59
N SER A 381 -1.21 7.84 -28.56
CA SER A 381 -1.65 7.04 -27.41
C SER A 381 -1.07 5.63 -27.48
N GLU A 382 -1.31 4.84 -26.45
CA GLU A 382 -0.87 3.45 -26.40
C GLU A 382 -1.67 2.58 -27.37
N SER A 383 -0.96 1.71 -28.12
CA SER A 383 -1.57 0.55 -28.77
C SER A 383 -1.77 -0.55 -27.73
N CYS A 384 -2.95 -1.16 -27.74
CA CYS A 384 -3.29 -2.28 -26.88
C CYS A 384 -3.65 -3.51 -27.71
N CYS A 385 -3.11 -4.66 -27.34
CA CYS A 385 -3.59 -5.96 -27.84
C CYS A 385 -3.77 -6.88 -26.64
N VAL A 386 -4.94 -7.51 -26.55
CA VAL A 386 -5.24 -8.54 -25.55
C VAL A 386 -5.52 -9.86 -26.24
N TRP A 387 -4.96 -10.95 -25.69
CA TRP A 387 -5.21 -12.31 -26.15
C TRP A 387 -6.04 -13.06 -25.12
N GLY A 388 -7.11 -13.66 -25.59
CA GLY A 388 -8.00 -14.47 -24.77
C GLY A 388 -8.10 -15.90 -25.28
N ALA A 389 -8.24 -16.83 -24.35
CA ALA A 389 -8.57 -18.22 -24.64
C ALA A 389 -9.94 -18.56 -24.06
N VAL A 390 -10.75 -19.28 -24.80
CA VAL A 390 -12.10 -19.68 -24.38
C VAL A 390 -12.06 -21.10 -23.82
N ASP A 391 -12.42 -21.26 -22.54
CA ASP A 391 -12.61 -22.59 -21.95
C ASP A 391 -13.85 -23.24 -22.59
N PRO A 392 -13.68 -24.38 -23.28
CA PRO A 392 -14.81 -25.04 -23.96
C PRO A 392 -15.81 -25.67 -22.99
N SER A 393 -15.47 -25.82 -21.70
CA SER A 393 -16.34 -26.48 -20.72
C SER A 393 -17.48 -25.56 -20.25
N ASP A 394 -17.23 -24.25 -20.12
CA ASP A 394 -18.21 -23.30 -19.57
C ASP A 394 -18.27 -21.97 -20.34
N GLY A 395 -17.40 -21.79 -21.35
CA GLY A 395 -17.30 -20.55 -22.14
C GLY A 395 -16.60 -19.40 -21.43
N THR A 396 -15.86 -19.65 -20.36
CA THR A 396 -15.06 -18.63 -19.66
C THR A 396 -13.95 -18.13 -20.58
N LEU A 397 -13.81 -16.81 -20.68
CA LEU A 397 -12.74 -16.13 -21.41
C LEU A 397 -11.57 -15.83 -20.47
N ILE A 398 -10.44 -16.45 -20.73
CA ILE A 398 -9.20 -16.25 -19.96
C ILE A 398 -8.28 -15.30 -20.73
N ILE A 399 -8.01 -14.13 -20.19
CA ILE A 399 -7.01 -13.21 -20.75
C ILE A 399 -5.63 -13.66 -20.27
N TYR A 400 -4.78 -14.13 -21.19
CA TYR A 400 -3.51 -14.74 -20.85
C TYR A 400 -2.28 -13.97 -21.35
N ARG A 401 -2.48 -12.94 -22.20
CA ARG A 401 -1.38 -12.13 -22.74
C ARG A 401 -1.88 -10.73 -23.05
N GLU A 402 -1.01 -9.73 -22.84
CA GLU A 402 -1.28 -8.32 -23.16
C GLU A 402 -0.05 -7.70 -23.83
N LEU A 403 -0.29 -6.82 -24.79
CA LEU A 403 0.65 -5.82 -25.29
C LEU A 403 0.06 -4.44 -25.02
N TYR A 404 0.81 -3.57 -24.34
CA TYR A 404 0.41 -2.19 -24.10
C TYR A 404 1.62 -1.30 -24.32
N ARG A 405 1.65 -0.57 -25.44
CA ARG A 405 2.83 0.19 -25.85
C ARG A 405 2.50 1.37 -26.77
N LYS A 406 3.23 2.46 -26.59
CA LYS A 406 3.10 3.70 -27.33
C LYS A 406 4.14 3.85 -28.43
N GLY A 407 3.80 4.62 -29.48
CA GLY A 407 4.74 5.09 -30.50
C GLY A 407 5.14 4.04 -31.54
N MET A 408 4.32 3.01 -31.78
CA MET A 408 4.56 1.99 -32.80
C MET A 408 3.82 2.35 -34.10
N THR A 409 4.51 2.25 -35.23
CA THR A 409 3.87 2.24 -36.56
C THR A 409 3.08 0.94 -36.77
N GLY A 410 2.25 0.88 -37.82
CA GLY A 410 1.50 -0.34 -38.12
C GLY A 410 2.40 -1.55 -38.40
N GLU A 411 3.53 -1.33 -39.06
CA GLU A 411 4.51 -2.37 -39.37
C GLU A 411 5.25 -2.85 -38.12
N GLU A 412 5.64 -1.92 -37.20
CA GLU A 412 6.28 -2.28 -35.92
C GLU A 412 5.32 -3.03 -35.01
N LEU A 413 4.05 -2.62 -34.95
CA LEU A 413 3.02 -3.36 -34.24
C LEU A 413 2.86 -4.77 -34.82
N ALA A 414 2.77 -4.90 -36.14
CA ALA A 414 2.64 -6.20 -36.82
C ALA A 414 3.80 -7.13 -36.47
N MET A 415 5.04 -6.64 -36.52
CA MET A 415 6.21 -7.40 -36.17
C MET A 415 6.20 -7.83 -34.70
N MET A 416 5.81 -6.93 -33.81
CA MET A 416 5.72 -7.22 -32.37
C MET A 416 4.68 -8.31 -32.09
N LEU A 417 3.49 -8.21 -32.67
CA LEU A 417 2.44 -9.22 -32.54
C LEU A 417 2.89 -10.58 -33.08
N THR A 418 3.55 -10.60 -34.26
CA THR A 418 4.10 -11.84 -34.83
C THR A 418 5.09 -12.49 -33.88
N ASN A 419 6.01 -11.72 -33.32
CA ASN A 419 7.00 -12.23 -32.36
C ASN A 419 6.35 -12.79 -31.09
N MET A 420 5.30 -12.16 -30.59
CA MET A 420 4.57 -12.63 -29.42
C MET A 420 3.72 -13.88 -29.68
N GLU A 421 3.35 -14.14 -30.93
CA GLU A 421 2.54 -15.29 -31.35
C GLU A 421 3.35 -16.48 -31.88
N VAL A 422 4.69 -16.38 -31.93
CA VAL A 422 5.58 -17.43 -32.48
C VAL A 422 5.36 -18.82 -31.84
N GLN A 423 5.04 -18.86 -30.56
CA GLN A 423 4.83 -20.11 -29.84
C GLN A 423 3.37 -20.59 -29.85
N ASP A 424 2.45 -19.83 -30.46
CA ASP A 424 1.05 -20.22 -30.49
C ASP A 424 0.82 -21.34 -31.53
N PRO A 425 0.03 -22.38 -31.21
CA PRO A 425 -0.12 -23.57 -32.04
C PRO A 425 -0.87 -23.30 -33.36
N MET A 426 -1.62 -22.22 -33.42
CA MET A 426 -2.43 -21.85 -34.58
C MET A 426 -2.51 -20.34 -34.76
N SER A 427 -2.77 -19.88 -35.97
CA SER A 427 -3.01 -18.46 -36.25
C SER A 427 -4.24 -17.95 -35.47
N ILE A 428 -4.05 -16.92 -34.68
CA ILE A 428 -5.08 -16.35 -33.80
C ILE A 428 -5.91 -15.34 -34.58
N SER A 429 -7.22 -15.59 -34.71
CA SER A 429 -8.15 -14.64 -35.31
C SER A 429 -8.48 -13.51 -34.32
N GLY A 430 -8.65 -12.29 -34.86
CA GLY A 430 -8.91 -11.14 -34.00
C GLY A 430 -9.80 -10.07 -34.62
N VAL A 431 -10.08 -9.07 -33.81
CA VAL A 431 -10.74 -7.84 -34.20
C VAL A 431 -9.79 -6.65 -34.04
N LEU A 432 -9.92 -5.69 -34.93
CA LEU A 432 -9.13 -4.46 -34.95
C LEU A 432 -10.10 -3.28 -35.05
N ASP A 433 -9.79 -2.20 -34.31
CA ASP A 433 -10.57 -0.98 -34.34
C ASP A 433 -10.86 -0.54 -35.81
N THR A 434 -12.08 -0.14 -36.04
CA THR A 434 -12.56 0.22 -37.35
C THR A 434 -11.88 1.44 -37.97
N ALA A 435 -11.33 2.35 -37.15
CA ALA A 435 -10.55 3.48 -37.64
C ALA A 435 -9.30 3.02 -38.43
N CYS A 436 -8.73 1.89 -38.08
CA CYS A 436 -7.53 1.31 -38.69
C CYS A 436 -7.75 0.79 -40.14
N TRP A 437 -9.00 0.65 -40.56
CA TRP A 437 -9.38 0.21 -41.91
C TRP A 437 -9.52 1.35 -42.90
N SER A 438 -9.46 2.59 -42.43
CA SER A 438 -9.52 3.80 -43.25
C SER A 438 -8.12 4.33 -43.51
N ARG A 439 -7.89 4.88 -44.72
CA ARG A 439 -6.63 5.55 -45.05
C ARG A 439 -6.53 6.87 -44.30
N THR A 440 -5.43 7.07 -43.56
CA THR A 440 -5.16 8.30 -42.79
C THR A 440 -4.27 9.29 -43.56
N GLY A 441 -3.84 8.94 -44.77
CA GLY A 441 -2.98 9.78 -45.62
C GLY A 441 -3.20 9.49 -47.10
N HIS A 442 -2.58 10.30 -47.97
CA HIS A 442 -2.70 10.16 -49.42
C HIS A 442 -1.91 8.97 -50.00
N THR A 443 -0.93 8.45 -49.28
CA THR A 443 -0.06 7.36 -49.72
C THR A 443 0.22 6.40 -48.55
N GLY A 444 0.33 5.10 -48.85
CA GLY A 444 0.67 4.05 -47.91
C GLY A 444 -0.47 3.09 -47.54
N PRO A 445 -0.16 1.92 -46.95
CA PRO A 445 -1.16 0.98 -46.52
C PRO A 445 -1.92 1.49 -45.32
N THR A 446 -3.15 1.01 -45.12
CA THR A 446 -3.85 1.19 -43.84
C THR A 446 -3.17 0.37 -42.76
N ILE A 447 -3.43 0.70 -41.48
CA ILE A 447 -2.91 -0.11 -40.34
C ILE A 447 -3.41 -1.56 -40.47
N ALA A 448 -4.68 -1.75 -40.83
CA ALA A 448 -5.25 -3.07 -41.10
C ALA A 448 -4.49 -3.83 -42.21
N GLU A 449 -4.17 -3.16 -43.32
CA GLU A 449 -3.43 -3.78 -44.42
C GLU A 449 -2.00 -4.18 -44.00
N ALA A 450 -1.31 -3.37 -43.17
CA ALA A 450 0.03 -3.69 -42.65
C ALA A 450 -0.01 -4.97 -41.79
N LEU A 451 -0.96 -5.06 -40.88
CA LEU A 451 -1.16 -6.23 -40.02
C LEU A 451 -1.55 -7.48 -40.83
N ILE A 452 -2.46 -7.37 -41.79
CA ILE A 452 -2.91 -8.50 -42.64
C ILE A 452 -1.76 -9.01 -43.53
N ARG A 453 -0.95 -8.11 -44.09
CA ARG A 453 0.25 -8.49 -44.90
C ARG A 453 1.26 -9.28 -44.09
N SER A 454 1.34 -9.03 -42.78
CA SER A 454 2.20 -9.78 -41.83
C SER A 454 1.57 -11.10 -41.38
N GLY A 455 0.41 -11.50 -41.95
CA GLY A 455 -0.21 -12.80 -41.70
C GLY A 455 -1.28 -12.82 -40.61
N HIS A 456 -1.59 -11.67 -39.99
CA HIS A 456 -2.64 -11.61 -38.97
C HIS A 456 -4.04 -11.71 -39.58
N LYS A 457 -4.86 -12.61 -39.02
CA LYS A 457 -6.28 -12.78 -39.43
C LYS A 457 -7.16 -11.83 -38.65
N LEU A 458 -7.51 -10.71 -39.22
CA LEU A 458 -8.27 -9.64 -38.60
C LEU A 458 -9.55 -9.30 -39.33
N ARG A 459 -10.55 -8.88 -38.57
CA ARG A 459 -11.80 -8.28 -39.09
C ARG A 459 -12.07 -6.97 -38.34
N PRO A 460 -12.90 -6.07 -38.90
CA PRO A 460 -13.32 -4.87 -38.16
C PRO A 460 -14.05 -5.23 -36.87
N ALA A 461 -13.77 -4.47 -35.80
CA ALA A 461 -14.48 -4.58 -34.55
C ALA A 461 -15.91 -4.03 -34.69
N ASP A 462 -16.82 -4.48 -33.82
CA ASP A 462 -18.15 -3.87 -33.71
C ASP A 462 -18.02 -2.47 -33.09
N LYS A 463 -18.73 -1.49 -33.69
CA LYS A 463 -18.74 -0.11 -33.22
C LYS A 463 -19.67 0.14 -32.02
N ASN A 464 -20.49 -0.84 -31.66
CA ASN A 464 -21.46 -0.67 -30.59
C ASN A 464 -20.78 -0.74 -29.22
N ARG A 465 -20.16 0.37 -28.79
CA ARG A 465 -19.45 0.49 -27.54
C ARG A 465 -20.36 0.23 -26.34
N ILE A 466 -21.64 0.60 -26.40
CA ILE A 466 -22.60 0.40 -25.31
C ILE A 466 -22.85 -1.09 -25.10
N ALA A 467 -23.14 -1.82 -26.19
CA ALA A 467 -23.34 -3.25 -26.13
C ALA A 467 -22.07 -4.00 -25.66
N GLY A 468 -20.91 -3.59 -26.19
CA GLY A 468 -19.61 -4.14 -25.72
C GLY A 468 -19.38 -3.93 -24.22
N LYS A 469 -19.67 -2.73 -23.71
CA LYS A 469 -19.55 -2.44 -22.28
C LYS A 469 -20.50 -3.30 -21.46
N ILE A 470 -21.76 -3.41 -21.85
CA ILE A 470 -22.76 -4.28 -21.18
C ILE A 470 -22.28 -5.73 -21.18
N GLN A 471 -21.74 -6.22 -22.29
CA GLN A 471 -21.20 -7.58 -22.38
C GLN A 471 -20.07 -7.82 -21.39
N ILE A 472 -19.14 -6.87 -21.24
CA ILE A 472 -18.06 -6.99 -20.25
C ILE A 472 -18.61 -7.01 -18.83
N HIS A 473 -19.60 -6.15 -18.51
CA HIS A 473 -20.28 -6.20 -17.21
C HIS A 473 -20.88 -7.58 -16.92
N GLU A 474 -21.57 -8.18 -17.90
CA GLU A 474 -22.15 -9.53 -17.74
C GLU A 474 -21.07 -10.61 -17.57
N TYR A 475 -19.93 -10.50 -18.25
CA TYR A 475 -18.83 -11.46 -18.14
C TYR A 475 -18.07 -11.33 -16.81
N LEU A 476 -18.01 -10.12 -16.24
CA LEU A 476 -17.39 -9.87 -14.94
C LEU A 476 -18.28 -10.30 -13.76
N LYS A 477 -19.60 -10.44 -13.94
CA LYS A 477 -20.47 -10.91 -12.87
C LYS A 477 -20.17 -12.36 -12.48
N ILE A 478 -20.21 -12.62 -11.18
CA ILE A 478 -20.10 -13.98 -10.67
C ILE A 478 -21.35 -14.76 -11.07
N GLN A 479 -21.13 -15.85 -11.81
CA GLN A 479 -22.18 -16.74 -12.28
C GLN A 479 -22.64 -17.68 -11.16
N GLN A 480 -23.69 -18.47 -11.42
CA GLN A 480 -24.17 -19.49 -10.48
C GLN A 480 -23.10 -20.56 -10.14
N SER A 481 -22.12 -20.74 -11.02
CA SER A 481 -20.94 -21.60 -10.79
C SER A 481 -19.97 -21.07 -9.72
N GLY A 482 -20.17 -19.83 -9.22
CA GLY A 482 -19.24 -19.14 -8.31
C GLY A 482 -18.04 -18.51 -9.00
N ARG A 483 -17.98 -18.51 -10.35
CA ARG A 483 -16.89 -17.94 -11.14
C ARG A 483 -17.42 -16.85 -12.10
N PRO A 484 -16.64 -15.81 -12.41
CA PRO A 484 -16.94 -14.90 -13.51
C PRO A 484 -16.64 -15.57 -14.85
N ARG A 485 -17.21 -15.04 -15.94
CA ARG A 485 -16.90 -15.50 -17.30
C ARG A 485 -15.69 -14.80 -17.92
N LEU A 486 -15.13 -13.79 -17.27
CA LEU A 486 -13.90 -13.11 -17.68
C LEU A 486 -12.88 -13.21 -16.53
N GLN A 487 -11.75 -13.83 -16.80
CA GLN A 487 -10.64 -14.02 -15.88
C GLN A 487 -9.30 -13.68 -16.53
#